data_5668d913357c62f6e9da9d9f239b512f
#
_entry.id   5668d913357c62f6e9da9d9f239b512f
#
_cell.length_a   1.000
_cell.length_b   1.000
_cell.length_c   1.000
_cell.angle_alpha   90.00
_cell.angle_beta   90.00
_cell.angle_gamma   90.00
#
_symmetry.space_group_name_H-M   'P 1'
#
loop_
_entity.id
_entity.type
_entity.pdbx_description
1 polymer ?
#
loop_
_entity_poly.entity_id
_entity_poly.type
_entity_poly.pdbx_seq_one_letter_code
_entity_poly.pdbx_strand_id
1 'polypeptide(L)'
;MRTSIKIVSILVAGLFLGAFFNQMLYDADLDGIPNSRDAFPRDSNEWNDNDSDGIGDNSDPDDDNDGFNDTEDFFPFNFSENSDNDLDGIGDNSDFDDDNDGFNDSEDLDPFN
;
A
#
# COMPACT_ATOMS: atom_id res chain seq x y z
N MET A 1 48.00 8.12 -25.44
CA MET A 1 47.74 7.63 -24.08
C MET A 1 46.55 8.26 -23.33
N ARG A 2 46.06 9.44 -23.71
CA ARG A 2 44.92 10.10 -23.03
C ARG A 2 43.51 9.63 -23.47
N THR A 3 43.39 9.01 -24.63
CA THR A 3 42.09 8.56 -25.18
C THR A 3 41.63 7.24 -24.58
N SER A 4 42.52 6.36 -24.17
CA SER A 4 42.19 5.06 -23.59
C SER A 4 41.56 5.17 -22.17
N ILE A 5 42.00 6.17 -21.41
CA ILE A 5 41.51 6.37 -20.04
C ILE A 5 40.06 6.91 -20.04
N LYS A 6 39.71 7.73 -21.02
CA LYS A 6 38.31 8.26 -21.13
C LYS A 6 37.33 7.18 -21.55
N ILE A 7 37.72 6.24 -22.39
CA ILE A 7 36.89 5.14 -22.86
C ILE A 7 36.63 4.16 -21.72
N VAL A 8 37.64 3.86 -20.89
CA VAL A 8 37.49 2.98 -19.72
C VAL A 8 36.57 3.61 -18.65
N SER A 9 36.67 4.93 -18.44
CA SER A 9 35.79 5.62 -17.48
C SER A 9 34.33 5.62 -17.92
N ILE A 10 34.05 5.77 -19.21
CA ILE A 10 32.68 5.73 -19.75
C ILE A 10 32.12 4.31 -19.68
N LEU A 11 32.92 3.28 -19.92
CA LEU A 11 32.52 1.88 -19.82
C LEU A 11 32.22 1.46 -18.38
N VAL A 12 33.03 1.91 -17.41
CA VAL A 12 32.80 1.64 -15.97
C VAL A 12 31.56 2.38 -15.48
N ALA A 13 31.33 3.64 -15.88
CA ALA A 13 30.13 4.39 -15.54
C ALA A 13 28.87 3.77 -16.17
N GLY A 14 28.95 3.29 -17.42
CA GLY A 14 27.84 2.61 -18.10
C GLY A 14 27.49 1.26 -17.46
N LEU A 15 28.50 0.49 -17.04
CA LEU A 15 28.30 -0.77 -16.31
C LEU A 15 27.68 -0.54 -14.92
N PHE A 16 28.08 0.52 -14.23
CA PHE A 16 27.55 0.88 -12.91
C PHE A 16 26.10 1.36 -12.99
N LEU A 17 25.76 2.18 -13.99
CA LEU A 17 24.38 2.61 -14.29
C LEU A 17 23.51 1.44 -14.75
N GLY A 18 24.02 0.53 -15.59
CA GLY A 18 23.31 -0.68 -16.01
C GLY A 18 23.02 -1.62 -14.87
N ALA A 19 23.95 -1.81 -13.91
CA ALA A 19 23.73 -2.61 -12.71
C ALA A 19 22.69 -1.98 -11.77
N PHE A 20 22.68 -0.64 -11.64
CA PHE A 20 21.71 0.09 -10.82
C PHE A 20 20.31 0.05 -11.45
N PHE A 21 20.18 0.21 -12.76
CA PHE A 21 18.93 0.07 -13.49
C PHE A 21 18.39 -1.36 -13.45
N ASN A 22 19.26 -2.36 -13.49
CA ASN A 22 18.87 -3.77 -13.44
C ASN A 22 18.30 -4.16 -12.05
N GLN A 23 18.80 -3.53 -10.99
CA GLN A 23 18.28 -3.74 -9.63
C GLN A 23 16.89 -3.12 -9.40
N MET A 24 16.57 -2.02 -10.10
CA MET A 24 15.25 -1.38 -10.04
C MET A 24 14.17 -2.15 -10.81
N LEU A 25 14.57 -3.00 -11.76
CA LEU A 25 13.67 -3.78 -12.61
C LEU A 25 13.73 -5.28 -12.33
N TYR A 26 14.55 -5.71 -11.34
CA TYR A 26 14.65 -7.10 -10.97
C TYR A 26 13.38 -7.54 -10.23
N ASP A 27 12.72 -8.54 -10.77
CA ASP A 27 11.52 -9.18 -10.29
C ASP A 27 11.85 -10.67 -10.11
N ALA A 28 11.94 -11.13 -8.88
CA ALA A 28 12.51 -12.44 -8.56
C ALA A 28 11.51 -13.58 -8.72
N ASP A 29 10.23 -13.31 -8.53
CA ASP A 29 9.14 -14.29 -8.58
C ASP A 29 8.26 -14.15 -9.83
N LEU A 30 8.52 -13.08 -10.64
CA LEU A 30 7.88 -12.83 -11.93
C LEU A 30 6.38 -12.52 -11.83
N ASP A 31 5.97 -11.84 -10.78
CA ASP A 31 4.59 -11.38 -10.59
C ASP A 31 4.29 -10.04 -11.29
N GLY A 32 5.33 -9.36 -11.78
CA GLY A 32 5.25 -8.07 -12.46
C GLY A 32 5.59 -6.87 -11.56
N ILE A 33 5.85 -7.10 -10.29
CA ILE A 33 6.25 -6.08 -9.31
C ILE A 33 7.76 -6.19 -9.07
N PRO A 34 8.55 -5.14 -9.32
CA PRO A 34 9.98 -5.18 -9.04
C PRO A 34 10.26 -5.36 -7.54
N ASN A 35 11.26 -6.15 -7.18
CA ASN A 35 11.67 -6.40 -5.79
C ASN A 35 11.83 -5.14 -4.94
N SER A 36 12.08 -3.99 -5.56
CA SER A 36 12.22 -2.71 -4.84
C SER A 36 10.89 -2.12 -4.35
N ARG A 37 9.78 -2.65 -4.83
CA ARG A 37 8.40 -2.24 -4.49
C ARG A 37 7.55 -3.38 -3.99
N ASP A 38 8.14 -4.56 -3.86
CA ASP A 38 7.51 -5.80 -3.50
C ASP A 38 7.86 -6.15 -2.06
N ALA A 39 6.85 -6.30 -1.22
CA ALA A 39 7.02 -6.72 0.16
C ALA A 39 7.42 -8.20 0.26
N PHE A 40 7.08 -9.01 -0.75
CA PHE A 40 7.32 -10.46 -0.79
C PHE A 40 8.04 -10.91 -2.07
N PRO A 41 9.28 -10.50 -2.33
CA PRO A 41 9.99 -10.66 -3.62
C PRO A 41 10.25 -12.11 -4.04
N ARG A 42 9.68 -13.09 -3.40
CA ARG A 42 9.83 -14.52 -3.68
C ARG A 42 8.49 -15.25 -3.64
N ASP A 43 7.40 -14.52 -3.50
CA ASP A 43 6.05 -15.08 -3.50
C ASP A 43 5.17 -14.34 -4.52
N SER A 44 5.04 -14.90 -5.70
CA SER A 44 4.30 -14.33 -6.81
C SER A 44 2.79 -14.15 -6.59
N ASN A 45 2.29 -14.49 -5.42
CA ASN A 45 0.89 -14.26 -5.05
C ASN A 45 0.72 -13.07 -4.11
N GLU A 46 1.84 -12.53 -3.58
CA GLU A 46 1.85 -11.45 -2.61
C GLU A 46 2.83 -10.36 -3.01
N TRP A 47 2.45 -9.11 -2.88
CA TRP A 47 3.33 -7.95 -3.18
C TRP A 47 3.15 -6.77 -2.23
N ASN A 48 2.05 -6.71 -1.48
CA ASN A 48 1.79 -5.71 -0.46
C ASN A 48 1.61 -6.34 0.92
N ASP A 49 1.92 -5.56 1.95
CA ASP A 49 1.73 -5.88 3.36
C ASP A 49 1.41 -4.54 4.04
N ASN A 50 0.10 -4.22 4.12
CA ASN A 50 -0.35 -2.88 4.50
C ASN A 50 -0.06 -2.57 5.97
N ASP A 51 -0.24 -3.54 6.85
CA ASP A 51 -0.02 -3.39 8.30
C ASP A 51 1.39 -3.80 8.76
N SER A 52 2.18 -4.39 7.85
CA SER A 52 3.55 -4.86 8.09
C SER A 52 3.65 -5.98 9.12
N ASP A 53 2.67 -6.87 9.19
CA ASP A 53 2.67 -8.03 10.09
C ASP A 53 3.39 -9.25 9.50
N GLY A 54 3.72 -9.23 8.20
CA GLY A 54 4.43 -10.29 7.47
C GLY A 54 3.51 -11.26 6.75
N ILE A 55 2.21 -11.04 6.75
CA ILE A 55 1.23 -11.69 5.90
C ILE A 55 0.87 -10.71 4.77
N GLY A 56 0.83 -11.19 3.52
CA GLY A 56 0.51 -10.33 2.39
C GLY A 56 -0.99 -10.06 2.29
N ASP A 57 -1.36 -8.88 1.80
CA ASP A 57 -2.75 -8.42 1.70
C ASP A 57 -3.68 -9.41 0.97
N ASN A 58 -3.17 -10.23 0.06
CA ASN A 58 -4.00 -11.23 -0.62
C ASN A 58 -4.35 -12.45 0.26
N SER A 59 -3.59 -12.70 1.30
CA SER A 59 -3.74 -13.85 2.22
C SER A 59 -4.15 -13.42 3.62
N ASP A 60 -4.05 -12.13 3.92
CA ASP A 60 -4.45 -11.57 5.20
C ASP A 60 -5.98 -11.41 5.25
N PRO A 61 -6.65 -11.80 6.30
CA PRO A 61 -8.07 -11.52 6.49
C PRO A 61 -8.38 -10.17 7.13
N ASP A 62 -7.38 -9.41 7.59
CA ASP A 62 -7.49 -8.12 8.31
C ASP A 62 -6.28 -7.26 7.94
N ASP A 63 -6.31 -6.67 6.72
CA ASP A 63 -5.18 -6.03 6.05
C ASP A 63 -4.60 -4.82 6.78
N ASP A 64 -5.33 -4.21 7.70
CA ASP A 64 -4.85 -3.07 8.49
C ASP A 64 -4.72 -3.36 10.00
N ASN A 65 -5.09 -4.59 10.41
CA ASN A 65 -4.97 -5.08 11.80
C ASN A 65 -5.77 -4.24 12.82
N ASP A 66 -6.93 -3.72 12.41
CA ASP A 66 -7.83 -2.98 13.30
C ASP A 66 -8.77 -3.88 14.11
N GLY A 67 -8.82 -5.17 13.78
CA GLY A 67 -9.63 -6.20 14.42
C GLY A 67 -10.94 -6.53 13.70
N PHE A 68 -11.19 -5.90 12.55
CA PHE A 68 -12.29 -6.25 11.63
C PHE A 68 -11.72 -6.93 10.40
N ASN A 69 -12.40 -7.97 9.90
CA ASN A 69 -11.98 -8.61 8.66
C ASN A 69 -12.31 -7.71 7.47
N ASP A 70 -11.49 -7.77 6.41
CA ASP A 70 -11.68 -6.99 5.17
C ASP A 70 -13.08 -7.12 4.56
N THR A 71 -13.71 -8.27 4.73
CA THR A 71 -15.08 -8.53 4.25
C THR A 71 -16.18 -7.84 5.06
N GLU A 72 -15.86 -7.38 6.25
CA GLU A 72 -16.76 -6.70 7.20
C GLU A 72 -16.36 -5.24 7.39
N ASP A 73 -15.20 -4.86 6.89
CA ASP A 73 -14.62 -3.53 6.98
C ASP A 73 -14.88 -2.69 5.73
N PHE A 74 -15.40 -1.47 5.92
CA PHE A 74 -15.58 -0.52 4.83
C PHE A 74 -14.27 0.12 4.37
N PHE A 75 -13.21 0.06 5.20
CA PHE A 75 -11.90 0.68 4.95
C PHE A 75 -10.74 -0.29 5.23
N PRO A 76 -10.62 -1.44 4.54
CA PRO A 76 -9.72 -2.54 4.87
C PRO A 76 -8.22 -2.20 4.94
N PHE A 77 -7.84 -1.01 4.52
CA PHE A 77 -6.47 -0.51 4.54
C PHE A 77 -6.27 0.69 5.47
N ASN A 78 -7.26 0.99 6.32
CA ASN A 78 -7.21 2.15 7.21
C ASN A 78 -7.58 1.79 8.64
N PHE A 79 -6.60 1.38 9.43
CA PHE A 79 -6.71 1.02 10.85
C PHE A 79 -7.61 1.92 11.72
N SER A 80 -7.86 3.15 11.30
CA SER A 80 -8.64 4.12 12.08
C SER A 80 -10.13 4.14 11.76
N GLU A 81 -10.56 3.42 10.71
CA GLU A 81 -11.94 3.44 10.20
C GLU A 81 -12.36 2.02 9.82
N ASN A 82 -13.57 1.62 10.17
CA ASN A 82 -14.14 0.33 9.80
C ASN A 82 -15.62 0.39 9.39
N SER A 83 -16.28 1.51 9.59
CA SER A 83 -17.70 1.71 9.27
C SER A 83 -17.94 3.04 8.55
N ASP A 84 -19.00 3.06 7.74
CA ASP A 84 -19.47 4.19 6.96
C ASP A 84 -21.00 4.09 6.90
N ASN A 85 -21.68 4.72 7.85
CA ASN A 85 -23.11 4.51 8.06
C ASN A 85 -23.96 5.07 6.92
N ASP A 86 -23.61 6.22 6.38
CA ASP A 86 -24.33 6.87 5.30
C ASP A 86 -23.81 6.57 3.88
N LEU A 87 -22.69 5.83 3.80
CA LEU A 87 -22.03 5.41 2.56
C LEU A 87 -21.52 6.56 1.69
N ASP A 88 -21.07 7.64 2.31
CA ASP A 88 -20.50 8.78 1.60
C ASP A 88 -19.01 8.68 1.31
N GLY A 89 -18.32 7.67 1.87
CA GLY A 89 -16.90 7.40 1.70
C GLY A 89 -16.02 8.05 2.76
N ILE A 90 -16.61 8.67 3.78
CA ILE A 90 -15.94 9.14 4.99
C ILE A 90 -16.33 8.17 6.10
N GLY A 91 -15.33 7.64 6.84
CA GLY A 91 -15.60 6.71 7.92
C GLY A 91 -16.19 7.40 9.13
N ASP A 92 -17.05 6.69 9.87
CA ASP A 92 -17.81 7.22 11.02
C ASP A 92 -16.92 7.87 12.09
N ASN A 93 -15.66 7.45 12.22
CA ASN A 93 -14.73 8.09 13.17
C ASN A 93 -14.21 9.47 12.70
N SER A 94 -14.27 9.75 11.42
CA SER A 94 -13.79 10.99 10.78
C SER A 94 -14.93 11.85 10.26
N ASP A 95 -16.14 11.32 10.16
CA ASP A 95 -17.33 12.05 9.78
C ASP A 95 -17.85 12.91 10.94
N PHE A 96 -18.57 13.94 10.66
CA PHE A 96 -19.24 14.82 11.61
C PHE A 96 -20.76 14.74 11.55
N ASP A 97 -21.29 13.99 10.57
CA ASP A 97 -22.74 13.82 10.31
C ASP A 97 -22.95 12.41 9.74
N ASP A 98 -22.81 11.39 10.60
CA ASP A 98 -22.72 9.97 10.27
C ASP A 98 -23.94 9.42 9.52
N ASP A 99 -25.08 10.09 9.55
CA ASP A 99 -26.28 9.70 8.81
C ASP A 99 -26.69 10.69 7.70
N ASN A 100 -25.90 11.77 7.53
CA ASN A 100 -26.10 12.80 6.49
C ASN A 100 -27.47 13.50 6.57
N ASP A 101 -28.02 13.68 7.77
CA ASP A 101 -29.29 14.36 7.97
C ASP A 101 -29.19 15.89 8.07
N GLY A 102 -27.96 16.42 8.13
CA GLY A 102 -27.62 17.83 8.20
C GLY A 102 -27.38 18.35 9.63
N PHE A 103 -27.42 17.48 10.64
CA PHE A 103 -27.02 17.76 11.99
C PHE A 103 -25.71 17.03 12.31
N ASN A 104 -24.79 17.67 13.03
CA ASN A 104 -23.57 17.00 13.47
C ASN A 104 -23.89 16.00 14.58
N ASP A 105 -23.16 14.88 14.65
CA ASP A 105 -23.33 13.82 15.65
C ASP A 105 -23.36 14.34 17.08
N SER A 106 -22.58 15.39 17.37
CA SER A 106 -22.56 16.02 18.69
C SER A 106 -23.84 16.79 19.05
N GLU A 107 -24.66 17.12 18.08
CA GLU A 107 -25.92 17.86 18.20
C GLU A 107 -27.14 16.99 17.88
N ASP A 108 -26.90 15.81 17.33
CA ASP A 108 -27.93 14.84 16.96
C ASP A 108 -28.21 13.88 18.14
N LEU A 109 -29.50 13.56 18.32
CA LEU A 109 -29.95 12.59 19.34
C LEU A 109 -29.85 11.14 18.88
N ASP A 110 -29.70 10.90 17.58
CA ASP A 110 -29.60 9.58 16.95
C ASP A 110 -28.67 9.62 15.72
N PRO A 111 -27.33 9.76 15.95
CA PRO A 111 -26.34 10.04 14.92
C PRO A 111 -26.23 9.00 13.79
N PHE A 112 -26.88 7.86 13.93
CA PHE A 112 -26.85 6.77 12.95
C PHE A 112 -28.21 6.49 12.26
N ASN A 113 -29.21 7.38 12.44
CA ASN A 113 -30.57 7.14 11.91
C ASN A 113 -31.30 8.42 11.50
#